data_8b0697d8ed3b17348819952e6221d09f
#
_entry.id   8b0697d8ed3b17348819952e6221d09f
#
_cell.length_a   1.000
_cell.length_b   1.000
_cell.length_c   1.000
_cell.angle_alpha   90.00
_cell.angle_beta   90.00
_cell.angle_gamma   90.00
#
_symmetry.space_group_name_H-M   'P 1'
#
loop_
_entity.id
_entity.type
_entity.pdbx_description
1 polymer ?
#
loop_
_entity_poly.entity_id
_entity_poly.type
_entity_poly.pdbx_seq_one_letter_code
_entity_poly.pdbx_strand_id
1 'polypeptide(L)'
;MTRSVMVVDDDGEFRKLAGRLLATAGLTVVGEAHSVAAALKAAVRLEPSAVLVDVKLPDGDGVTLARELAALPWRPRVVLTSTDGYIVTPDEARRAGATAFVNKADLPDAPLAQLLGGE
;
A
#
# COMPACT_ATOMS: atom_id res chain seq x y z
N MET A 1 -13.89 12.55 -7.97
CA MET A 1 -12.48 12.34 -8.32
C MET A 1 -12.11 10.89 -8.08
N THR A 2 -11.39 10.31 -9.04
CA THR A 2 -10.93 8.93 -8.91
C THR A 2 -9.71 8.90 -8.00
N ARG A 3 -9.73 7.99 -7.01
CA ARG A 3 -8.58 7.77 -6.13
C ARG A 3 -7.67 6.75 -6.79
N SER A 4 -6.41 7.12 -6.98
CA SER A 4 -5.43 6.27 -7.65
C SER A 4 -4.58 5.52 -6.62
N VAL A 5 -4.44 4.21 -6.79
CA VAL A 5 -3.72 3.35 -5.86
C VAL A 5 -2.65 2.56 -6.59
N MET A 6 -1.47 2.47 -5.98
CA MET A 6 -0.41 1.58 -6.44
C MET A 6 -0.31 0.42 -5.45
N VAL A 7 -0.14 -0.81 -5.96
CA VAL A 7 0.01 -2.00 -5.13
C VAL A 7 1.44 -2.49 -5.18
N VAL A 8 2.08 -2.62 -4.02
CA VAL A 8 3.47 -3.06 -3.91
C VAL A 8 3.52 -4.39 -3.16
N ASP A 9 3.87 -5.45 -3.87
CA ASP A 9 3.95 -6.81 -3.32
C ASP A 9 4.69 -7.67 -4.34
N ASP A 10 5.57 -8.56 -3.89
CA ASP A 10 6.31 -9.43 -4.80
C ASP A 10 5.47 -10.61 -5.30
N ASP A 11 4.30 -10.87 -4.71
CA ASP A 11 3.40 -11.94 -5.10
C ASP A 11 2.38 -11.43 -6.12
N GLY A 12 2.53 -11.87 -7.38
CA GLY A 12 1.63 -11.45 -8.46
C GLY A 12 0.19 -11.86 -8.26
N GLU A 13 -0.05 -13.02 -7.64
CA GLU A 13 -1.42 -13.47 -7.35
C GLU A 13 -2.09 -12.56 -6.33
N PHE A 14 -1.34 -12.14 -5.32
CA PHE A 14 -1.86 -11.20 -4.34
C PHE A 14 -2.17 -9.85 -4.99
N ARG A 15 -1.30 -9.36 -5.89
CA ARG A 15 -1.56 -8.08 -6.58
C ARG A 15 -2.86 -8.13 -7.36
N LYS A 16 -3.16 -9.27 -8.01
CA LYS A 16 -4.43 -9.46 -8.73
C LYS A 16 -5.62 -9.42 -7.78
N LEU A 17 -5.52 -10.12 -6.67
CA LEU A 17 -6.58 -10.13 -5.66
C LEU A 17 -6.81 -8.73 -5.10
N ALA A 18 -5.73 -8.06 -4.73
CA ALA A 18 -5.82 -6.70 -4.20
C ALA A 18 -6.47 -5.77 -5.22
N GLY A 19 -6.11 -5.90 -6.49
CA GLY A 19 -6.71 -5.10 -7.56
C GLY A 19 -8.22 -5.25 -7.64
N ARG A 20 -8.71 -6.48 -7.48
CA ARG A 20 -10.16 -6.71 -7.47
C ARG A 20 -10.84 -6.11 -6.26
N LEU A 21 -10.22 -6.26 -5.09
CA LEU A 21 -10.76 -5.69 -3.85
C LEU A 21 -10.82 -4.16 -3.92
N LEU A 22 -9.76 -3.55 -4.45
CA LEU A 22 -9.69 -2.10 -4.57
C LEU A 22 -10.71 -1.57 -5.58
N ALA A 23 -10.85 -2.24 -6.72
CA ALA A 23 -11.85 -1.86 -7.72
C ALA A 23 -13.26 -1.93 -7.15
N THR A 24 -13.56 -2.99 -6.39
CA THR A 24 -14.86 -3.14 -5.73
C THR A 24 -15.12 -2.00 -4.75
N ALA A 25 -14.07 -1.49 -4.13
CA ALA A 25 -14.17 -0.36 -3.19
C ALA A 25 -14.25 1.00 -3.88
N GLY A 26 -14.27 1.02 -5.23
CA GLY A 26 -14.35 2.27 -5.98
C GLY A 26 -13.00 2.95 -6.22
N LEU A 27 -11.91 2.24 -6.01
CA LEU A 27 -10.56 2.78 -6.19
C LEU A 27 -9.99 2.30 -7.52
N THR A 28 -9.09 3.10 -8.11
CA THR A 28 -8.48 2.76 -9.40
C THR A 28 -7.01 2.39 -9.18
N VAL A 29 -6.63 1.17 -9.57
CA VAL A 29 -5.24 0.73 -9.50
C VAL A 29 -4.52 1.28 -10.72
N VAL A 30 -3.55 2.16 -10.49
CA VAL A 30 -2.81 2.81 -11.58
C VAL A 30 -1.44 2.19 -11.81
N GLY A 31 -1.01 1.30 -10.94
CA GLY A 31 0.26 0.62 -11.12
C GLY A 31 0.52 -0.43 -10.06
N GLU A 32 1.51 -1.27 -10.36
CA GLU A 32 1.96 -2.34 -9.48
C GLU A 32 3.48 -2.31 -9.43
N ALA A 33 4.03 -2.74 -8.31
CA ALA A 33 5.47 -2.88 -8.15
C ALA A 33 5.77 -4.13 -7.33
N HIS A 34 6.88 -4.78 -7.62
CA HIS A 34 7.26 -6.04 -6.98
C HIS A 34 8.42 -5.90 -6.00
N SER A 35 8.93 -4.68 -5.83
CA SER A 35 10.11 -4.43 -5.00
C SER A 35 10.13 -2.98 -4.51
N VAL A 36 11.03 -2.69 -3.56
CA VAL A 36 11.23 -1.32 -3.08
C VAL A 36 11.67 -0.40 -4.22
N ALA A 37 12.69 -0.83 -4.98
CA ALA A 37 13.23 -0.01 -6.07
C ALA A 37 12.17 0.26 -7.13
N ALA A 38 11.42 -0.77 -7.54
CA ALA A 38 10.36 -0.62 -8.53
C ALA A 38 9.25 0.32 -8.02
N ALA A 39 8.92 0.22 -6.73
CA ALA A 39 7.88 1.05 -6.13
C ALA A 39 8.25 2.53 -6.13
N LEU A 40 9.47 2.86 -5.74
CA LEU A 40 9.92 4.25 -5.71
C LEU A 40 9.93 4.86 -7.12
N LYS A 41 10.41 4.09 -8.08
CA LYS A 41 10.46 4.52 -9.47
C LYS A 41 9.06 4.76 -10.04
N ALA A 42 8.15 3.82 -9.80
CA ALA A 42 6.77 3.93 -10.27
C ALA A 42 6.02 5.06 -9.58
N ALA A 43 6.23 5.24 -8.27
CA ALA A 43 5.55 6.29 -7.51
C ALA A 43 5.85 7.68 -8.06
N VAL A 44 7.11 7.95 -8.38
CA VAL A 44 7.52 9.25 -8.92
C VAL A 44 6.87 9.50 -10.28
N ARG A 45 6.73 8.45 -11.09
CA ARG A 45 6.12 8.55 -12.42
C ARG A 45 4.62 8.66 -12.38
N LEU A 46 3.96 7.91 -11.50
CA LEU A 46 2.51 7.79 -11.47
C LEU A 46 1.83 8.74 -10.49
N GLU A 47 2.55 9.21 -9.48
CA GLU A 47 2.02 10.06 -8.40
C GLU A 47 0.69 9.52 -7.84
N PRO A 48 0.66 8.26 -7.37
CA PRO A 48 -0.58 7.69 -6.85
C PRO A 48 -1.03 8.43 -5.60
N SER A 49 -2.35 8.53 -5.40
CA SER A 49 -2.88 9.17 -4.20
C SER A 49 -2.75 8.26 -2.98
N ALA A 50 -2.60 6.95 -3.19
CA ALA A 50 -2.41 5.99 -2.12
C ALA A 50 -1.59 4.80 -2.58
N VAL A 51 -0.96 4.09 -1.63
CA VAL A 51 -0.15 2.91 -1.91
C VAL A 51 -0.45 1.83 -0.87
N LEU A 52 -0.66 0.61 -1.35
CA LEU A 52 -0.79 -0.56 -0.49
C LEU A 52 0.54 -1.30 -0.55
N VAL A 53 1.23 -1.45 0.59
CA VAL A 53 2.61 -1.92 0.65
C VAL A 53 2.74 -3.16 1.54
N ASP A 54 3.30 -4.24 1.00
CA ASP A 54 3.68 -5.41 1.79
C ASP A 54 4.90 -5.06 2.65
N VAL A 55 4.91 -5.47 3.91
CA VAL A 55 6.05 -5.21 4.80
C VAL A 55 7.30 -5.99 4.41
N LYS A 56 7.15 -7.13 3.73
CA LYS A 56 8.30 -7.93 3.28
C LYS A 56 8.46 -7.84 1.78
N LEU A 57 9.54 -7.26 1.33
CA LEU A 57 9.87 -7.14 -0.09
C LEU A 57 11.24 -7.76 -0.33
N PRO A 58 11.53 -8.22 -1.56
CA PRO A 58 12.78 -8.94 -1.83
C PRO A 58 14.04 -8.11 -1.61
N ASP A 59 13.94 -6.80 -1.78
CA ASP A 59 15.09 -5.89 -1.70
C ASP A 59 15.01 -4.92 -0.51
N GLY A 60 14.09 -5.16 0.42
CA GLY A 60 14.00 -4.29 1.58
C GLY A 60 12.73 -4.44 2.38
N ASP A 61 12.55 -3.51 3.29
CA ASP A 61 11.49 -3.50 4.28
C ASP A 61 10.40 -2.52 3.84
N GLY A 62 9.15 -3.00 3.82
CA GLY A 62 8.00 -2.18 3.46
C GLY A 62 7.74 -1.04 4.43
N VAL A 63 8.12 -1.18 5.70
CA VAL A 63 7.94 -0.09 6.67
C VAL A 63 8.87 1.07 6.31
N THR A 64 10.11 0.78 5.93
CA THR A 64 11.05 1.81 5.48
C THR A 64 10.57 2.45 4.19
N LEU A 65 10.05 1.63 3.25
CA LEU A 65 9.48 2.14 2.02
C LEU A 65 8.30 3.06 2.30
N ALA A 66 7.43 2.68 3.24
CA ALA A 66 6.28 3.49 3.63
C ALA A 66 6.70 4.88 4.08
N ARG A 67 7.79 4.96 4.85
CA ARG A 67 8.33 6.23 5.31
C ARG A 67 8.76 7.12 4.15
N GLU A 68 9.43 6.54 3.16
CA GLU A 68 9.87 7.27 1.98
C GLU A 68 8.68 7.73 1.14
N LEU A 69 7.68 6.85 0.96
CA LEU A 69 6.49 7.19 0.18
C LEU A 69 5.68 8.29 0.85
N ALA A 70 5.50 8.19 2.16
CA ALA A 70 4.72 9.18 2.92
C ALA A 70 5.36 10.56 2.90
N ALA A 71 6.67 10.63 2.65
CA ALA A 71 7.41 11.89 2.60
C ALA A 71 7.42 12.54 1.21
N LEU A 72 6.84 11.88 0.20
CA LEU A 72 6.76 12.47 -1.15
C LEU A 72 5.94 13.77 -1.12
N PRO A 73 6.23 14.72 -2.03
CA PRO A 73 5.59 16.05 -1.98
C PRO A 73 4.06 16.02 -1.95
N TRP A 74 3.43 15.07 -2.64
CA TRP A 74 1.95 14.98 -2.66
C TRP A 74 1.40 14.12 -1.53
N ARG A 75 2.26 13.60 -0.65
CA ARG A 75 1.91 12.87 0.57
C ARG A 75 0.84 11.80 0.36
N PRO A 76 1.16 10.74 -0.39
CA PRO A 76 0.18 9.67 -0.61
C PRO A 76 -0.17 8.98 0.71
N ARG A 77 -1.38 8.48 0.80
CA ARG A 77 -1.76 7.62 1.91
C ARG A 77 -1.06 6.28 1.74
N VAL A 78 -0.55 5.71 2.83
CA VAL A 78 0.14 4.43 2.77
C VAL A 78 -0.53 3.47 3.75
N VAL A 79 -0.93 2.30 3.25
CA VAL A 79 -1.45 1.22 4.08
C VAL A 79 -0.47 0.05 3.97
N LEU A 80 0.01 -0.39 5.12
CA LEU A 80 0.90 -1.55 5.20
C LEU A 80 0.07 -2.81 5.32
N THR A 81 0.55 -3.89 4.71
CA THR A 81 -0.10 -5.20 4.82
C THR A 81 0.93 -6.31 4.94
N SER A 82 0.52 -7.45 5.48
CA SER A 82 1.41 -8.58 5.67
C SER A 82 0.61 -9.86 5.80
N THR A 83 1.29 -10.99 5.57
CA THR A 83 0.74 -12.31 5.87
C THR A 83 0.83 -12.59 7.37
N ASP A 84 0.28 -13.71 7.79
CA ASP A 84 0.27 -14.13 9.19
C ASP A 84 1.66 -14.12 9.81
N GLY A 85 1.70 -13.75 11.08
CA GLY A 85 2.92 -13.82 11.88
C GLY A 85 3.77 -12.57 11.90
N TYR A 86 3.51 -11.63 11.01
CA TYR A 86 4.20 -10.34 11.05
C TYR A 86 3.22 -9.26 11.43
N ILE A 87 3.49 -8.58 12.53
CA ILE A 87 2.60 -7.55 13.06
C ILE A 87 3.35 -6.23 13.11
N VAL A 88 2.73 -5.20 12.53
CA VAL A 88 3.19 -3.81 12.68
C VAL A 88 2.21 -3.17 13.66
N THR A 89 2.73 -2.69 14.78
CA THR A 89 1.88 -2.03 15.78
C THR A 89 1.36 -0.70 15.23
N PRO A 90 0.24 -0.19 15.76
CA PRO A 90 -0.25 1.13 15.37
C PRO A 90 0.81 2.23 15.52
N ASP A 91 1.63 2.16 16.58
CA ASP A 91 2.69 3.14 16.79
C ASP A 91 3.78 3.04 15.72
N GLU A 92 4.19 1.83 15.35
CA GLU A 92 5.18 1.64 14.30
C GLU A 92 4.67 2.14 12.95
N ALA A 93 3.42 1.85 12.63
CA ALA A 93 2.80 2.32 11.40
C ALA A 93 2.75 3.84 11.37
N ARG A 94 2.32 4.45 12.46
CA ARG A 94 2.24 5.91 12.57
C ARG A 94 3.59 6.57 12.43
N ARG A 95 4.62 6.02 13.06
CA ARG A 95 6.00 6.54 12.96
C ARG A 95 6.55 6.44 11.54
N ALA A 96 6.08 5.46 10.77
CA ALA A 96 6.44 5.32 9.37
C ALA A 96 5.61 6.23 8.46
N GLY A 97 4.66 6.97 9.02
CA GLY A 97 3.77 7.81 8.22
C GLY A 97 2.67 7.04 7.54
N ALA A 98 2.46 5.76 7.90
CA ALA A 98 1.39 4.95 7.32
C ALA A 98 0.06 5.28 7.98
N THR A 99 -1.01 5.23 7.18
CA THR A 99 -2.37 5.46 7.66
C THR A 99 -2.83 4.28 8.52
N ALA A 100 -2.46 3.05 8.13
CA ALA A 100 -2.90 1.86 8.84
C ALA A 100 -2.03 0.66 8.47
N PHE A 101 -2.15 -0.39 9.26
CA PHE A 101 -1.66 -1.72 8.94
C PHE A 101 -2.86 -2.67 8.93
N VAL A 102 -3.00 -3.47 7.88
CA VAL A 102 -4.07 -4.46 7.75
C VAL A 102 -3.45 -5.80 7.38
N ASN A 103 -3.78 -6.85 8.13
CA ASN A 103 -3.36 -8.20 7.77
C ASN A 103 -4.01 -8.59 6.44
N LYS A 104 -3.27 -9.28 5.56
CA LYS A 104 -3.79 -9.67 4.24
C LYS A 104 -5.10 -10.45 4.34
N ALA A 105 -5.24 -11.28 5.36
CA ALA A 105 -6.47 -12.06 5.55
C ALA A 105 -7.68 -11.17 5.85
N ASP A 106 -7.47 -9.99 6.38
CA ASP A 106 -8.54 -9.06 6.76
C ASP A 106 -8.85 -8.03 5.67
N LEU A 107 -8.08 -8.00 4.58
CA LEU A 107 -8.30 -7.01 3.53
C LEU A 107 -9.70 -7.05 2.92
N PRO A 108 -10.32 -8.24 2.69
CA PRO A 108 -11.68 -8.26 2.13
C PRO A 108 -12.72 -7.54 2.98
N ASP A 109 -12.50 -7.49 4.30
CA ASP A 109 -13.42 -6.88 5.25
C ASP A 109 -12.98 -5.48 5.68
N ALA A 110 -11.83 -5.01 5.20
CA ALA A 110 -11.29 -3.71 5.60
C ALA A 110 -11.99 -2.57 4.88
N PRO A 111 -12.12 -1.39 5.52
CA PRO A 111 -12.72 -0.22 4.88
C PRO A 111 -11.72 0.45 3.90
N LEU A 112 -11.45 -0.22 2.78
CA LEU A 112 -10.41 0.19 1.83
C LEU A 112 -10.66 1.58 1.25
N ALA A 113 -11.91 1.91 0.93
CA ALA A 113 -12.24 3.24 0.40
C ALA A 113 -11.88 4.34 1.41
N GLN A 114 -12.07 4.06 2.69
CA GLN A 114 -11.74 5.01 3.75
C GLN A 114 -10.24 5.08 3.98
N LEU A 115 -9.58 3.93 4.06
CA LEU A 115 -8.14 3.87 4.37
C LEU A 115 -7.28 4.44 3.25
N LEU A 116 -7.62 4.11 2.01
CA LEU A 116 -6.81 4.50 0.83
C LEU A 116 -7.41 5.66 0.07
N GLY A 117 -8.73 5.85 0.16
CA GLY A 117 -9.41 6.94 -0.53
C GLY A 117 -9.65 8.18 0.31
N GLY A 118 -9.57 8.06 1.62
CA GLY A 118 -9.83 9.18 2.52
C GLY A 118 -11.29 9.52 2.70
N GLU A 119 -12.17 8.60 2.32
CA GLU A 119 -13.62 8.80 2.41
C GLU A 119 -14.17 8.47 3.80
#